data_c8ba0f14d88096d4f18b53d1a8b062a6
#
_entry.id   c8ba0f14d88096d4f18b53d1a8b062a6
#
_cell.length_a   1.000
_cell.length_b   1.000
_cell.length_c   1.000
_cell.angle_alpha   90.00
_cell.angle_beta   90.00
_cell.angle_gamma   90.00
#
_symmetry.space_group_name_H-M   'P 1'
#
loop_
_entity.id
_entity.type
_entity.pdbx_description
1 polymer ?
#
loop_
_entity_poly.entity_id
_entity_poly.type
_entity_poly.pdbx_seq_one_letter_code
_entity_poly.pdbx_strand_id
1 'polypeptide(L)'
;MSELMPVDPESPILWRVKKTTDNSIYGPVEESTLKEWANSAQISPQDLVDLSGDENWRPAPEIEFLDMLWIVQLPGDETYGPTTIGTLHEFVHEGLITEKTLATHVKTNQSLPIGALFAAMEFEKKREAKRPPKEGKKSTASLAVDMAKDQRIRQLEEDLRELRREHETLTHKFRQLSLQLKQGSQPTPTVVKK
;
A
#
# COMPACT_ATOMS: atom_id res chain seq x y z
N MET A 1 -2.17 24.71 36.00
CA MET A 1 -3.07 23.55 36.14
C MET A 1 -3.52 23.24 34.71
N SER A 2 -2.84 22.29 34.06
CA SER A 2 -3.21 21.86 32.69
C SER A 2 -4.28 20.80 32.86
N GLU A 3 -5.48 21.12 32.45
CA GLU A 3 -6.60 20.15 32.36
C GLU A 3 -6.23 19.11 31.31
N LEU A 4 -5.99 17.90 31.76
CA LEU A 4 -5.92 16.71 30.92
C LEU A 4 -7.33 16.50 30.33
N MET A 5 -7.50 16.87 29.05
CA MET A 5 -8.70 16.49 28.31
C MET A 5 -8.84 14.97 28.31
N PRO A 6 -10.04 14.41 28.61
CA PRO A 6 -10.26 12.98 28.53
C PRO A 6 -10.05 12.54 27.07
N VAL A 7 -9.10 11.64 26.86
CA VAL A 7 -8.91 10.96 25.57
C VAL A 7 -10.14 10.09 25.37
N ASP A 8 -10.93 10.38 24.32
CA ASP A 8 -12.04 9.55 23.90
C ASP A 8 -11.52 8.15 23.57
N PRO A 9 -12.04 7.08 24.20
CA PRO A 9 -11.56 5.72 23.97
C PRO A 9 -11.84 5.17 22.55
N GLU A 10 -12.55 5.91 21.71
CA GLU A 10 -12.83 5.58 20.31
C GLU A 10 -11.96 6.36 19.31
N SER A 11 -11.05 7.21 19.77
CA SER A 11 -10.14 7.92 18.86
C SER A 11 -9.16 6.92 18.24
N PRO A 12 -9.02 6.89 16.90
CA PRO A 12 -8.06 6.00 16.25
C PRO A 12 -6.65 6.32 16.73
N ILE A 13 -5.91 5.27 17.07
CA ILE A 13 -4.48 5.39 17.41
C ILE A 13 -3.74 5.81 16.14
N LEU A 14 -3.17 7.00 16.16
CA LEU A 14 -2.48 7.59 15.02
C LEU A 14 -0.97 7.63 15.28
N TRP A 15 -0.20 7.40 14.22
CA TRP A 15 1.24 7.31 14.24
C TRP A 15 1.89 8.37 13.36
N ARG A 16 3.10 8.78 13.73
CA ARG A 16 3.94 9.68 12.93
C ARG A 16 5.28 9.01 12.65
N VAL A 17 5.85 9.31 11.48
CA VAL A 17 7.18 8.85 11.07
C VAL A 17 8.06 10.06 10.88
N LYS A 18 9.23 10.03 11.48
CA LYS A 18 10.29 11.03 11.26
C LYS A 18 11.41 10.40 10.46
N LYS A 19 11.68 10.95 9.29
CA LYS A 19 12.79 10.53 8.45
C LYS A 19 14.11 10.96 9.03
N THR A 20 15.06 10.03 9.11
CA THR A 20 16.42 10.36 9.59
C THR A 20 17.22 11.12 8.55
N THR A 21 16.87 10.99 7.26
CA THR A 21 17.59 11.63 6.14
C THR A 21 17.45 13.14 6.10
N ASP A 22 16.26 13.66 6.37
CA ASP A 22 15.92 15.08 6.22
C ASP A 22 15.14 15.66 7.42
N ASN A 23 14.92 14.86 8.47
CA ASN A 23 14.10 15.17 9.64
C ASN A 23 12.63 15.52 9.34
N SER A 24 12.14 15.21 8.15
CA SER A 24 10.71 15.39 7.79
C SER A 24 9.82 14.48 8.60
N ILE A 25 8.67 15.01 9.04
CA ILE A 25 7.66 14.26 9.80
C ILE A 25 6.46 14.01 8.90
N TYR A 26 6.06 12.75 8.81
CA TYR A 26 4.90 12.28 8.05
C TYR A 26 3.84 11.71 8.99
N GLY A 27 2.60 11.96 8.69
CA GLY A 27 1.45 11.55 9.50
C GLY A 27 0.69 12.77 10.05
N PRO A 28 -0.29 12.57 10.93
CA PRO A 28 -0.64 11.31 11.58
C PRO A 28 -1.34 10.32 10.64
N VAL A 29 -1.02 9.04 10.79
CA VAL A 29 -1.58 7.93 9.99
C VAL A 29 -1.98 6.75 10.88
N GLU A 30 -2.86 5.89 10.39
CA GLU A 30 -3.26 4.66 11.07
C GLU A 30 -2.16 3.59 10.99
N GLU A 31 -2.22 2.60 11.89
CA GLU A 31 -1.32 1.45 11.93
C GLU A 31 -1.25 0.70 10.60
N SER A 32 -2.39 0.52 9.93
CA SER A 32 -2.50 -0.13 8.61
C SER A 32 -1.67 0.58 7.55
N THR A 33 -1.77 1.91 7.48
CA THR A 33 -1.01 2.74 6.55
C THR A 33 0.49 2.70 6.87
N LEU A 34 0.83 2.72 8.17
CA LEU A 34 2.23 2.63 8.59
C LEU A 34 2.86 1.28 8.20
N LYS A 35 2.10 0.19 8.33
CA LYS A 35 2.53 -1.14 7.83
C LYS A 35 2.74 -1.17 6.32
N GLU A 36 1.84 -0.54 5.57
CA GLU A 36 1.98 -0.45 4.11
C GLU A 36 3.25 0.31 3.73
N TRP A 37 3.54 1.41 4.41
CA TRP A 37 4.76 2.18 4.18
C TRP A 37 6.02 1.38 4.52
N ALA A 38 6.01 0.60 5.60
CA ALA A 38 7.11 -0.28 5.94
C ALA A 38 7.31 -1.38 4.89
N ASN A 39 6.22 -1.97 4.37
CA ASN A 39 6.29 -3.04 3.37
C ASN A 39 6.66 -2.55 1.97
N SER A 40 6.44 -1.28 1.65
CA SER A 40 6.82 -0.64 0.38
C SER A 40 8.15 0.11 0.45
N ALA A 41 9.02 -0.25 1.39
CA ALA A 41 10.34 0.33 1.59
C ALA A 41 10.34 1.86 1.86
N GLN A 42 9.19 2.43 2.22
CA GLN A 42 9.08 3.85 2.53
C GLN A 42 9.54 4.18 3.95
N ILE A 43 9.67 3.19 4.83
CA ILE A 43 10.21 3.34 6.18
C ILE A 43 11.55 2.60 6.25
N SER A 44 12.60 3.37 6.56
CA SER A 44 13.95 2.85 6.78
C SER A 44 14.11 2.32 8.21
N PRO A 45 15.04 1.37 8.45
CA PRO A 45 15.39 0.93 9.79
C PRO A 45 15.87 2.04 10.74
N GLN A 46 16.40 3.12 10.20
CA GLN A 46 16.88 4.26 10.96
C GLN A 46 15.79 5.31 11.24
N ASP A 47 14.65 5.23 10.57
CA ASP A 47 13.56 6.17 10.79
C ASP A 47 12.94 5.99 12.17
N LEU A 48 12.41 7.08 12.70
CA LEU A 48 11.80 7.11 14.02
C LEU A 48 10.28 7.14 13.89
N VAL A 49 9.62 6.42 14.77
CA VAL A 49 8.16 6.32 14.83
C VAL A 49 7.69 6.77 16.20
N ASP A 50 6.60 7.52 16.23
CA ASP A 50 5.98 8.04 17.43
C ASP A 50 4.46 7.88 17.39
N LEU A 51 3.89 7.61 18.55
CA LEU A 51 2.45 7.69 18.75
C LEU A 51 2.05 9.17 18.75
N SER A 52 1.14 9.57 17.89
CA SER A 52 0.77 10.98 17.72
C SER A 52 0.38 11.62 19.05
N GLY A 53 1.20 12.57 19.49
CA GLY A 53 1.00 13.33 20.74
C GLY A 53 1.95 13.00 21.89
N ASP A 54 2.63 11.85 21.87
CA ASP A 54 3.51 11.42 22.97
C ASP A 54 4.93 12.02 22.90
N GLU A 55 5.36 12.46 21.71
CA GLU A 55 6.73 12.93 21.42
C GLU A 55 7.83 11.92 21.83
N ASN A 56 7.46 10.65 21.95
CA ASN A 56 8.34 9.56 22.33
C ASN A 56 8.81 8.80 21.08
N TRP A 57 9.74 9.38 20.37
CA TRP A 57 10.31 8.84 19.14
C TRP A 57 11.13 7.57 19.41
N ARG A 58 10.73 6.46 18.76
CA ARG A 58 11.43 5.16 18.84
C ARG A 58 11.86 4.70 17.46
N PRO A 59 12.99 3.97 17.34
CA PRO A 59 13.37 3.37 16.06
C PRO A 59 12.26 2.50 15.49
N ALA A 60 12.04 2.59 14.17
CA ALA A 60 10.99 1.81 13.50
C ALA A 60 11.06 0.30 13.79
N PRO A 61 12.25 -0.35 13.86
CA PRO A 61 12.34 -1.77 14.18
C PRO A 61 11.88 -2.16 15.61
N GLU A 62 11.79 -1.21 16.53
CA GLU A 62 11.29 -1.45 17.90
C GLU A 62 9.76 -1.48 17.95
N ILE A 63 9.10 -1.06 16.90
CA ILE A 63 7.64 -1.05 16.79
C ILE A 63 7.18 -2.43 16.33
N GLU A 64 6.66 -3.22 17.26
CA GLU A 64 6.38 -4.64 17.08
C GLU A 64 5.45 -4.95 15.89
N PHE A 65 4.43 -4.14 15.68
CA PHE A 65 3.47 -4.38 14.58
C PHE A 65 4.04 -4.11 13.18
N LEU A 66 5.19 -3.44 13.05
CA LEU A 66 5.85 -3.22 11.77
C LEU A 66 6.54 -4.48 11.24
N ASP A 67 6.75 -5.50 12.09
CA ASP A 67 7.39 -6.77 11.71
C ASP A 67 8.75 -6.61 10.99
N MET A 68 9.52 -5.60 11.39
CA MET A 68 10.86 -5.35 10.88
C MET A 68 11.87 -6.32 11.52
N LEU A 69 11.88 -7.55 11.05
CA LEU A 69 12.60 -8.67 11.68
C LEU A 69 13.73 -9.26 10.83
N TRP A 70 13.97 -8.73 9.62
CA TRP A 70 14.89 -9.32 8.68
C TRP A 70 16.08 -8.41 8.38
N ILE A 71 17.26 -8.98 8.42
CA ILE A 71 18.52 -8.34 8.03
C ILE A 71 19.01 -9.01 6.76
N VAL A 72 19.38 -8.23 5.76
CA VAL A 72 19.90 -8.70 4.49
C VAL A 72 21.28 -8.10 4.20
N GLN A 73 22.14 -8.87 3.55
CA GLN A 73 23.42 -8.39 3.08
C GLN A 73 23.28 -7.87 1.64
N LEU A 74 23.57 -6.59 1.46
CA LEU A 74 23.58 -5.94 0.16
C LEU A 74 24.90 -6.17 -0.58
N PRO A 75 24.98 -5.96 -1.90
CA PRO A 75 26.23 -5.94 -2.65
C PRO A 75 27.21 -4.92 -2.05
N GLY A 76 28.48 -5.33 -1.84
CA GLY A 76 29.50 -4.47 -1.22
C GLY A 76 29.67 -4.69 0.29
N ASP A 77 29.19 -5.82 0.82
CA ASP A 77 29.27 -6.20 2.24
C ASP A 77 28.50 -5.24 3.19
N GLU A 78 27.62 -4.42 2.67
CA GLU A 78 26.74 -3.59 3.48
C GLU A 78 25.56 -4.41 4.02
N THR A 79 25.24 -4.21 5.30
CA THR A 79 24.12 -4.87 5.96
C THR A 79 22.95 -3.90 6.06
N TYR A 80 21.79 -4.31 5.58
CA TYR A 80 20.55 -3.52 5.66
C TYR A 80 19.52 -4.22 6.55
N GLY A 81 18.90 -3.46 7.43
CA GLY A 81 17.86 -3.97 8.33
C GLY A 81 18.05 -3.48 9.77
N PRO A 82 17.19 -3.92 10.68
CA PRO A 82 16.06 -4.84 10.47
C PRO A 82 14.96 -4.24 9.56
N THR A 83 14.41 -5.04 8.66
CA THR A 83 13.37 -4.61 7.71
C THR A 83 12.26 -5.65 7.56
N THR A 84 11.21 -5.32 6.80
CA THR A 84 10.08 -6.22 6.54
C THR A 84 10.35 -7.13 5.34
N ILE A 85 9.57 -8.21 5.20
CA ILE A 85 9.63 -9.06 4.01
C ILE A 85 9.13 -8.29 2.76
N GLY A 86 8.19 -7.36 2.94
CA GLY A 86 7.74 -6.48 1.84
C GLY A 86 8.88 -5.64 1.26
N THR A 87 9.70 -5.03 2.11
CA THR A 87 10.91 -4.30 1.67
C THR A 87 11.90 -5.21 0.91
N LEU A 88 12.09 -6.46 1.38
CA LEU A 88 12.93 -7.42 0.66
C LEU A 88 12.37 -7.76 -0.73
N HIS A 89 11.04 -7.79 -0.87
CA HIS A 89 10.38 -7.99 -2.15
C HIS A 89 10.66 -6.81 -3.11
N GLU A 90 10.55 -5.57 -2.62
CA GLU A 90 10.89 -4.39 -3.41
C GLU A 90 12.36 -4.41 -3.85
N PHE A 91 13.28 -4.77 -2.98
CA PHE A 91 14.72 -4.86 -3.31
C PHE A 91 15.02 -5.94 -4.36
N VAL A 92 14.29 -7.05 -4.36
CA VAL A 92 14.39 -8.06 -5.43
C VAL A 92 13.80 -7.52 -6.73
N HIS A 93 12.68 -6.81 -6.68
CA HIS A 93 12.03 -6.22 -7.85
C HIS A 93 12.91 -5.13 -8.49
N GLU A 94 13.59 -4.33 -7.69
CA GLU A 94 14.54 -3.31 -8.15
C GLU A 94 15.89 -3.89 -8.60
N GLY A 95 16.12 -5.19 -8.36
CA GLY A 95 17.37 -5.87 -8.74
C GLY A 95 18.55 -5.56 -7.82
N LEU A 96 18.33 -4.98 -6.65
CA LEU A 96 19.37 -4.70 -5.66
C LEU A 96 19.88 -5.97 -4.99
N ILE A 97 19.01 -6.96 -4.82
CA ILE A 97 19.29 -8.29 -4.28
C ILE A 97 18.60 -9.35 -5.13
N THR A 98 18.89 -10.61 -4.88
CA THR A 98 18.29 -11.75 -5.59
C THR A 98 17.55 -12.67 -4.64
N GLU A 99 16.67 -13.51 -5.15
CA GLU A 99 15.99 -14.54 -4.35
C GLU A 99 16.95 -15.53 -3.65
N LYS A 100 18.18 -15.63 -4.13
CA LYS A 100 19.25 -16.47 -3.53
C LYS A 100 19.97 -15.77 -2.39
N THR A 101 19.84 -14.46 -2.27
CA THR A 101 20.44 -13.69 -1.18
C THR A 101 19.87 -14.17 0.15
N LEU A 102 20.74 -14.29 1.15
CA LEU A 102 20.35 -14.73 2.49
C LEU A 102 19.82 -13.55 3.30
N ALA A 103 18.66 -13.73 3.90
CA ALA A 103 18.13 -12.86 4.92
C ALA A 103 18.16 -13.58 6.28
N THR A 104 18.58 -12.87 7.31
CA THR A 104 18.69 -13.38 8.67
C THR A 104 17.61 -12.79 9.56
N HIS A 105 16.86 -13.65 10.24
CA HIS A 105 15.81 -13.23 11.14
C HIS A 105 16.40 -12.80 12.50
N VAL A 106 16.12 -11.59 12.95
CA VAL A 106 16.72 -10.97 14.15
C VAL A 106 16.48 -11.78 15.43
N LYS A 107 15.24 -12.27 15.63
CA LYS A 107 14.88 -12.97 16.90
C LYS A 107 15.39 -14.41 16.95
N THR A 108 15.46 -15.12 15.81
CA THR A 108 15.82 -16.56 15.77
C THR A 108 17.23 -16.80 15.28
N ASN A 109 17.87 -15.78 14.74
CA ASN A 109 19.20 -15.85 14.10
C ASN A 109 19.32 -16.90 12.97
N GLN A 110 18.17 -17.24 12.36
CA GLN A 110 18.09 -18.16 11.23
C GLN A 110 18.28 -17.39 9.94
N SER A 111 19.14 -17.90 9.07
CA SER A 111 19.36 -17.35 7.75
C SER A 111 18.66 -18.22 6.71
N LEU A 112 17.83 -17.61 5.86
CA LEU A 112 17.09 -18.27 4.81
C LEU A 112 17.24 -17.51 3.49
N PRO A 113 17.26 -18.21 2.34
CA PRO A 113 17.16 -17.54 1.05
C PRO A 113 15.85 -16.76 0.94
N ILE A 114 15.89 -15.56 0.40
CA ILE A 114 14.71 -14.68 0.26
C ILE A 114 13.60 -15.36 -0.53
N GLY A 115 13.93 -16.12 -1.59
CA GLY A 115 12.94 -16.90 -2.34
C GLY A 115 12.20 -17.93 -1.48
N ALA A 116 12.85 -18.53 -0.46
CA ALA A 116 12.18 -19.43 0.48
C ALA A 116 11.20 -18.69 1.40
N LEU A 117 11.52 -17.45 1.79
CA LEU A 117 10.64 -16.59 2.57
C LEU A 117 9.37 -16.22 1.78
N PHE A 118 9.53 -15.86 0.51
CA PHE A 118 8.39 -15.53 -0.36
C PHE A 118 7.49 -16.74 -0.59
N ALA A 119 8.08 -17.91 -0.83
CA ALA A 119 7.31 -19.15 -0.99
C ALA A 119 6.53 -19.51 0.29
N ALA A 120 7.11 -19.30 1.47
CA ALA A 120 6.43 -19.53 2.76
C ALA A 120 5.24 -18.58 2.94
N MET A 121 5.40 -17.28 2.63
CA MET A 121 4.31 -16.30 2.71
C MET A 121 3.17 -16.62 1.74
N GLU A 122 3.48 -16.97 0.50
CA GLU A 122 2.43 -17.37 -0.46
C GLU A 122 1.68 -18.62 0.00
N PHE A 123 2.39 -19.57 0.62
CA PHE A 123 1.77 -20.78 1.17
C PHE A 123 0.84 -20.44 2.34
N GLU A 124 1.24 -19.56 3.24
CA GLU A 124 0.38 -19.11 4.35
C GLU A 124 -0.83 -18.33 3.84
N LYS A 125 -0.65 -17.39 2.91
CA LYS A 125 -1.74 -16.65 2.27
C LYS A 125 -2.76 -17.58 1.59
N LYS A 126 -2.27 -18.63 0.92
CA LYS A 126 -3.15 -19.68 0.33
C LYS A 126 -3.86 -20.52 1.40
N ARG A 127 -3.21 -20.79 2.54
CA ARG A 127 -3.84 -21.50 3.67
C ARG A 127 -4.90 -20.66 4.35
N GLU A 128 -4.66 -19.38 4.55
CA GLU A 128 -5.64 -18.45 5.13
C GLU A 128 -6.84 -18.27 4.21
N ALA A 129 -6.63 -18.13 2.90
CA ALA A 129 -7.71 -18.05 1.91
C ALA A 129 -8.56 -19.35 1.83
N LYS A 130 -7.99 -20.52 2.22
CA LYS A 130 -8.70 -21.81 2.28
C LYS A 130 -9.28 -22.14 3.65
N ARG A 131 -8.97 -21.35 4.70
CA ARG A 131 -9.62 -21.54 6.00
C ARG A 131 -11.08 -21.13 5.87
N PRO A 132 -12.04 -22.03 6.22
CA PRO A 132 -13.42 -21.60 6.38
C PRO A 132 -13.43 -20.48 7.43
N PRO A 133 -14.25 -19.43 7.24
CA PRO A 133 -14.34 -18.36 8.20
C PRO A 133 -14.60 -18.95 9.59
N LYS A 134 -13.74 -18.65 10.56
CA LYS A 134 -14.01 -19.02 11.95
C LYS A 134 -15.36 -18.41 12.30
N GLU A 135 -16.36 -19.25 12.53
CA GLU A 135 -17.63 -18.86 13.14
C GLU A 135 -17.39 -18.36 14.58
N GLY A 136 -16.79 -17.19 14.68
CA GLY A 136 -16.93 -16.37 15.86
C GLY A 136 -18.35 -15.81 15.83
N LYS A 137 -19.11 -15.99 16.90
CA LYS A 137 -20.43 -15.41 17.07
C LYS A 137 -20.40 -13.94 16.69
N LYS A 138 -20.75 -13.63 15.43
CA LYS A 138 -20.87 -12.26 14.94
C LYS A 138 -21.98 -11.61 15.75
N SER A 139 -21.68 -10.54 16.47
CA SER A 139 -22.73 -9.73 17.10
C SER A 139 -23.62 -9.16 15.99
N THR A 140 -24.90 -8.95 16.30
CA THR A 140 -25.87 -8.37 15.37
C THR A 140 -25.39 -7.03 14.77
N ALA A 141 -24.57 -6.29 15.49
CA ALA A 141 -23.93 -5.07 15.02
C ALA A 141 -22.89 -5.31 13.90
N SER A 142 -22.10 -6.40 13.99
CA SER A 142 -21.13 -6.78 12.95
C SER A 142 -21.80 -7.19 11.64
N LEU A 143 -22.96 -7.89 11.73
CA LEU A 143 -23.75 -8.26 10.55
C LEU A 143 -24.31 -7.03 9.82
N ALA A 144 -24.77 -6.02 10.56
CA ALA A 144 -25.28 -4.78 9.97
C ALA A 144 -24.17 -4.00 9.23
N VAL A 145 -22.97 -3.97 9.79
CA VAL A 145 -21.79 -3.31 9.13
C VAL A 145 -21.36 -4.07 7.87
N ASP A 146 -21.35 -5.40 7.91
CA ASP A 146 -21.00 -6.22 6.74
C ASP A 146 -22.05 -6.03 5.61
N MET A 147 -23.35 -5.99 5.94
CA MET A 147 -24.41 -5.72 4.96
C MET A 147 -24.31 -4.31 4.35
N ALA A 148 -23.95 -3.31 5.16
CA ALA A 148 -23.76 -1.94 4.66
C ALA A 148 -22.55 -1.84 3.71
N LYS A 149 -21.47 -2.56 4.00
CA LYS A 149 -20.30 -2.65 3.10
C LYS A 149 -20.65 -3.32 1.78
N ASP A 150 -21.38 -4.42 1.81
CA ASP A 150 -21.81 -5.14 0.61
C ASP A 150 -22.73 -4.27 -0.27
N GLN A 151 -23.64 -3.51 0.33
CA GLN A 151 -24.46 -2.54 -0.39
C GLN A 151 -23.61 -1.45 -1.04
N ARG A 152 -22.62 -0.93 -0.32
CA ARG A 152 -21.72 0.10 -0.85
C ARG A 152 -20.86 -0.41 -2.01
N ILE A 153 -20.37 -1.65 -1.91
CA ILE A 153 -19.61 -2.30 -3.00
C ILE A 153 -20.49 -2.41 -4.26
N ARG A 154 -21.73 -2.90 -4.14
CA ARG A 154 -22.65 -3.02 -5.27
C ARG A 154 -22.94 -1.68 -5.93
N GLN A 155 -23.14 -0.64 -5.11
CA GLN A 155 -23.36 0.72 -5.60
C GLN A 155 -22.16 1.23 -6.41
N LEU A 156 -20.96 1.09 -5.88
CA LEU A 156 -19.72 1.49 -6.57
C LEU A 156 -19.48 0.70 -7.87
N GLU A 157 -19.85 -0.58 -7.90
CA GLU A 157 -19.77 -1.39 -9.13
C GLU A 157 -20.75 -0.92 -10.20
N GLU A 158 -21.94 -0.48 -9.79
CA GLU A 158 -22.96 0.07 -10.70
C GLU A 158 -22.52 1.42 -11.25
N ASP A 159 -22.05 2.32 -10.40
CA ASP A 159 -21.49 3.63 -10.78
C ASP A 159 -20.31 3.47 -11.76
N LEU A 160 -19.42 2.50 -11.52
CA LEU A 160 -18.33 2.18 -12.44
C LEU A 160 -18.80 1.67 -13.80
N ARG A 161 -19.87 0.88 -13.84
CA ARG A 161 -20.48 0.42 -15.11
C ARG A 161 -21.10 1.58 -15.90
N GLU A 162 -21.76 2.49 -15.19
CA GLU A 162 -22.36 3.67 -15.81
C GLU A 162 -21.29 4.61 -16.38
N LEU A 163 -20.26 4.93 -15.60
CA LEU A 163 -19.13 5.74 -16.05
C LEU A 163 -18.40 5.13 -17.25
N ARG A 164 -18.25 3.81 -17.31
CA ARG A 164 -17.68 3.14 -18.49
C ARG A 164 -18.54 3.34 -19.74
N ARG A 165 -19.87 3.21 -19.63
CA ARG A 165 -20.79 3.45 -20.74
C ARG A 165 -20.72 4.90 -21.21
N GLU A 166 -20.70 5.85 -20.30
CA GLU A 166 -20.56 7.27 -20.64
C GLU A 166 -19.24 7.56 -21.34
N HIS A 167 -18.14 7.01 -20.83
CA HIS A 167 -16.83 7.12 -21.45
C HIS A 167 -16.80 6.54 -22.87
N GLU A 168 -17.40 5.37 -23.09
CA GLU A 168 -17.51 4.77 -24.42
C GLU A 168 -18.33 5.66 -25.37
N THR A 169 -19.46 6.20 -24.90
CA THR A 169 -20.31 7.10 -25.73
C THR A 169 -19.58 8.40 -26.07
N LEU A 170 -18.86 8.99 -25.12
CA LEU A 170 -18.04 10.18 -25.35
C LEU A 170 -16.89 9.90 -26.31
N THR A 171 -16.23 8.77 -26.18
CA THR A 171 -15.15 8.35 -27.08
C THR A 171 -15.68 8.18 -28.51
N HIS A 172 -16.87 7.58 -28.66
CA HIS A 172 -17.51 7.42 -29.96
C HIS A 172 -17.87 8.77 -30.59
N LYS A 173 -18.48 9.67 -29.80
CA LYS A 173 -18.81 11.04 -30.25
C LYS A 173 -17.56 11.82 -30.65
N PHE A 174 -16.49 11.72 -29.87
CA PHE A 174 -15.22 12.37 -30.17
C PHE A 174 -14.63 11.85 -31.48
N ARG A 175 -14.68 10.53 -31.71
CA ARG A 175 -14.22 9.93 -32.98
C ARG A 175 -15.04 10.41 -34.16
N GLN A 176 -16.37 10.50 -34.06
CA GLN A 176 -17.24 11.04 -35.11
C GLN A 176 -16.92 12.50 -35.43
N LEU A 177 -16.80 13.36 -34.41
CA LEU A 177 -16.42 14.76 -34.59
C LEU A 177 -15.06 14.92 -35.24
N SER A 178 -14.08 14.10 -34.84
CA SER A 178 -12.74 14.10 -35.45
C SER A 178 -12.77 13.72 -36.93
N LEU A 179 -13.63 12.78 -37.33
CA LEU A 179 -13.82 12.39 -38.73
C LEU A 179 -14.52 13.51 -39.52
N GLN A 180 -15.53 14.16 -38.95
CA GLN A 180 -16.22 15.29 -39.62
C GLN A 180 -15.25 16.48 -39.85
N LEU A 181 -14.42 16.82 -38.88
CA LEU A 181 -13.41 17.86 -39.02
C LEU A 181 -12.38 17.54 -40.14
N LYS A 182 -11.97 16.28 -40.25
CA LYS A 182 -11.04 15.84 -41.31
C LYS A 182 -11.69 15.90 -42.72
N GLN A 183 -13.00 15.64 -42.83
CA GLN A 183 -13.73 15.72 -44.10
C GLN A 183 -14.07 17.16 -44.52
N GLY A 184 -14.29 18.06 -43.52
CA GLY A 184 -14.56 19.48 -43.77
C GLY A 184 -13.34 20.31 -44.18
N SER A 185 -12.14 19.75 -44.08
CA SER A 185 -10.86 20.44 -44.42
C SER A 185 -10.34 20.12 -45.82
N GLN A 186 -11.17 19.65 -46.77
CA GLN A 186 -10.76 19.52 -48.17
C GLN A 186 -10.74 20.90 -48.81
N PRO A 187 -9.61 21.37 -49.36
CA PRO A 187 -9.58 22.63 -50.12
C PRO A 187 -10.40 22.47 -51.40
N THR A 188 -11.38 23.36 -51.60
CA THR A 188 -12.12 23.45 -52.87
C THR A 188 -11.12 23.69 -54.02
N PRO A 189 -11.15 22.94 -55.13
CA PRO A 189 -10.29 23.20 -56.26
C PRO A 189 -10.68 24.52 -56.90
N THR A 190 -9.79 25.50 -56.88
CA THR A 190 -9.93 26.76 -57.61
C THR A 190 -9.91 26.48 -59.10
N VAL A 191 -11.04 26.56 -59.75
CA VAL A 191 -11.17 26.52 -61.23
C VAL A 191 -10.63 27.82 -61.79
N VAL A 192 -9.42 27.79 -62.29
CA VAL A 192 -8.83 28.87 -63.11
C VAL A 192 -9.43 28.74 -64.48
N LYS A 193 -10.38 29.66 -64.87
CA LYS A 193 -10.81 29.86 -66.24
C LYS A 193 -9.71 30.61 -67.02
N LYS A 194 -9.24 30.02 -68.13
CA LYS A 194 -8.49 30.69 -69.20
C LYS A 194 -9.40 31.55 -70.04
#